data_d3360c48360a54be6a2df9dcb1a5d900
#
_entry.id   d3360c48360a54be6a2df9dcb1a5d900
#
_cell.length_a   1.000
_cell.length_b   1.000
_cell.length_c   1.000
_cell.angle_alpha   90.00
_cell.angle_beta   90.00
_cell.angle_gamma   90.00
#
_symmetry.space_group_name_H-M   'P 1'
#
loop_
_entity.id
_entity.type
_entity.pdbx_description
1 polymer ?
#
loop_
_entity_poly.entity_id
_entity_poly.type
_entity_poly.pdbx_seq_one_letter_code
_entity_poly.pdbx_strand_id
1 'polypeptide(L)' 'MMQIIIDIIMIILCTICAVLNFIEGNVFSVILNIFCIICWIIGFILYIKDGMY' A
#
# COMPACT_ATOMS: atom_id res chain seq x y z
N MET A 1 17.82 -1.14 2.30
CA MET A 1 17.31 -2.51 2.43
C MET A 1 16.18 -2.63 3.42
N MET A 2 16.32 -2.09 4.60
CA MET A 2 15.24 -2.13 5.59
C MET A 2 13.99 -1.41 5.10
N GLN A 3 14.18 -0.32 4.36
CA GLN A 3 13.05 0.44 3.81
C GLN A 3 12.19 -0.43 2.88
N ILE A 4 12.83 -1.21 2.04
CA ILE A 4 12.11 -2.08 1.10
C ILE A 4 11.32 -3.16 1.84
N ILE A 5 11.91 -3.73 2.87
CA ILE A 5 11.25 -4.76 3.68
C ILE A 5 10.02 -4.17 4.37
N ILE A 6 10.16 -2.99 4.95
CA ILE A 6 9.04 -2.30 5.61
C ILE A 6 7.94 -2.01 4.60
N ASP A 7 8.30 -1.54 3.41
CA ASP A 7 7.32 -1.24 2.37
C ASP A 7 6.54 -2.47 1.96
N ILE A 8 7.22 -3.60 1.79
CA ILE A 8 6.57 -4.85 1.42
C ILE A 8 5.60 -5.30 2.51
N ILE A 9 6.03 -5.24 3.77
CA ILE A 9 5.18 -5.62 4.90
C ILE A 9 3.94 -4.73 4.95
N MET A 10 4.11 -3.42 4.77
CA MET A 10 2.98 -2.49 4.80
C MET A 10 2.00 -2.76 3.66
N ILE A 11 2.48 -3.07 2.47
CA ILE A 11 1.63 -3.39 1.34
C ILE A 11 0.81 -4.65 1.64
N ILE A 12 1.44 -5.67 2.19
CA ILE A 12 0.77 -6.92 2.53
C ILE A 12 -0.32 -6.65 3.58
N LEU A 13 0.00 -5.90 4.62
CA LEU A 13 -0.96 -5.58 5.68
C LEU A 13 -2.14 -4.77 5.13
N CYS A 14 -1.86 -3.79 4.28
CA CYS A 14 -2.92 -2.98 3.67
C CYS A 14 -3.83 -3.84 2.78
N THR A 15 -3.24 -4.77 2.04
CA THR A 15 -4.02 -5.68 1.19
C THR A 15 -4.94 -6.55 2.04
N ILE A 16 -4.43 -7.11 3.13
CA ILE A 16 -5.24 -7.93 4.03
C ILE A 16 -6.38 -7.10 4.60
N CYS A 17 -6.09 -5.89 5.05
CA CYS A 17 -7.12 -5.00 5.58
C CYS A 17 -8.19 -4.69 4.53
N ALA A 18 -7.79 -4.45 3.29
CA ALA A 18 -8.74 -4.18 2.20
C ALA A 18 -9.66 -5.38 1.97
N VAL A 19 -9.11 -6.58 1.96
CA VAL A 19 -9.90 -7.79 1.79
C VAL A 19 -10.90 -7.97 2.92
N LEU A 20 -10.45 -7.77 4.16
CA LEU A 20 -11.33 -7.91 5.32
C LEU A 20 -12.46 -6.89 5.28
N ASN A 21 -12.15 -5.64 4.93
CA ASN A 21 -13.17 -4.61 4.81
C ASN A 21 -14.17 -4.93 3.71
N PHE A 22 -13.70 -5.50 2.61
CA PHE A 22 -14.57 -5.92 1.52
C PHE A 22 -15.55 -6.99 1.98
N ILE A 23 -15.06 -7.97 2.73
CA ILE A 23 -15.89 -9.06 3.26
C ILE A 23 -16.96 -8.50 4.19
N GLU A 24 -16.60 -7.51 5.01
CA GLU A 24 -17.54 -6.87 5.94
C GLU A 24 -18.54 -5.95 5.23
N GLY A 25 -18.33 -5.67 3.96
CA GLY A 25 -19.20 -4.79 3.21
C GLY A 25 -18.89 -3.32 3.36
N ASN A 26 -17.73 -2.99 3.90
CA ASN A 26 -17.30 -1.62 4.14
C ASN A 26 -16.63 -1.04 2.88
N VAL A 27 -17.43 -0.74 1.87
CA VAL A 27 -16.92 -0.28 0.57
C VAL A 27 -16.08 0.99 0.71
N PHE A 28 -16.49 1.89 1.59
CA PHE A 28 -15.77 3.15 1.80
C PHE A 28 -14.34 2.90 2.27
N SER A 29 -14.17 2.00 3.23
CA SER A 29 -12.84 1.65 3.73
C SER A 29 -11.99 0.96 2.66
N VAL A 30 -12.62 0.12 1.84
CA VAL A 30 -11.92 -0.54 0.74
C VAL A 30 -11.36 0.50 -0.24
N ILE A 31 -12.16 1.49 -0.60
CA ILE A 31 -11.74 2.54 -1.52
C ILE A 31 -10.57 3.32 -0.93
N LEU A 32 -10.63 3.68 0.35
CA LEU A 32 -9.56 4.38 1.02
C LEU A 32 -8.28 3.55 1.06
N ASN A 33 -8.38 2.27 1.34
CA ASN A 33 -7.24 1.37 1.36
C ASN A 33 -6.58 1.26 -0.01
N ILE A 34 -7.39 1.10 -1.05
CA ILE A 34 -6.87 1.02 -2.42
C ILE A 34 -6.14 2.32 -2.76
N PHE A 35 -6.71 3.45 -2.40
CA PHE A 35 -6.11 4.75 -2.66
C PHE A 35 -4.76 4.88 -1.97
N CYS A 36 -4.67 4.43 -0.72
CA CYS A 36 -3.41 4.45 0.03
C CYS A 36 -2.36 3.55 -0.62
N ILE A 37 -2.75 2.37 -1.07
CA ILE A 37 -1.83 1.45 -1.73
C ILE A 37 -1.28 2.07 -3.01
N ILE A 38 -2.13 2.68 -3.81
CA ILE A 38 -1.71 3.34 -5.05
C ILE A 38 -0.72 4.46 -4.75
N CYS A 39 -1.03 5.31 -3.77
CA CYS A 39 -0.14 6.40 -3.38
C CYS A 39 1.21 5.86 -2.90
N TRP A 40 1.19 4.77 -2.13
CA TRP A 40 2.40 4.15 -1.63
C TRP A 40 3.28 3.65 -2.77
N ILE A 41 2.66 2.96 -3.74
CA ILE A 41 3.39 2.43 -4.89
C ILE A 41 4.00 3.56 -5.71
N ILE A 42 3.23 4.61 -5.98
CA ILE A 42 3.74 5.77 -6.72
C ILE A 42 4.92 6.40 -5.99
N GLY A 43 4.79 6.59 -4.69
CA GLY A 43 5.88 7.14 -3.88
C GLY A 43 7.14 6.28 -3.93
N PHE A 44 6.97 4.97 -3.89
CA PHE A 44 8.08 4.03 -3.97
C PHE A 44 8.79 4.12 -5.32
N ILE A 45 8.02 4.17 -6.39
CA ILE A 45 8.59 4.29 -7.74
C ILE A 45 9.36 5.60 -7.88
N LEU A 46 8.81 6.70 -7.42
CA LEU A 46 9.47 8.00 -7.48
C LEU A 46 10.74 7.99 -6.63
N TYR A 47 10.71 7.36 -5.48
CA TYR A 47 11.88 7.25 -4.61
C TYR A 47 13.02 6.52 -5.31
N ILE A 48 12.72 5.41 -5.95
CA ILE A 48 13.72 4.64 -6.69
C ILE A 48 14.29 5.47 -7.84
N LYS A 49 13.40 6.17 -8.54
CA LYS A 49 13.80 6.93 -9.72
C LYS A 49 14.69 8.12 -9.36
N ASP A 50 14.40 8.79 -8.25
CA ASP A 50 15.08 10.04 -7.91
C ASP A 50 16.30 9.86 -7.03
N GLY A 51 16.27 8.92 -6.10
CA GLY A 51 17.25 8.91 -5.04
C GLY A 51 18.19 7.72 -5.03
N MET A 52 17.71 6.57 -5.46
CA MET A 52 18.48 5.34 -5.29
C MET A 52 19.40 5.04 -6.46
N TYR A 53 19.00 5.44 -7.62
CA TYR A 53 19.74 5.18 -8.83
C TYR A 53 19.91 6.46 -9.63
#